data_e85b4d0267f1233ca17e425d686eb8ad
#
_entry.id   e85b4d0267f1233ca17e425d686eb8ad
#
_cell.length_a   1.000
_cell.length_b   1.000
_cell.length_c   1.000
_cell.angle_alpha   90.00
_cell.angle_beta   90.00
_cell.angle_gamma   90.00
#
_symmetry.space_group_name_H-M   'P 1'
#
loop_
_entity.id
_entity.type
_entity.pdbx_description
1 polymer ?
#
loop_
_entity_poly.entity_id
_entity_poly.type
_entity_poly.pdbx_seq_one_letter_code
_entity_poly.pdbx_strand_id
1 'polypeptide(L)'
;MSDQKNNTVQERVRRSELNAKSSFDYRYLMHENPVFLDSDIRIDGEEAVITYDVGDRKAMTDIREEDITDRLLTLQSVGRLAESAQMFRFFLNPENLYYDEHGIIAVKKKDIYGESQAFDEKDFLEQYKALAGFALQRKYSFDDYYRGGGKLLEQDKFLKAVRGAESVSDVQALLSGEAAAIKADRKENFELLPKRRFSVMRIVAAVFGAGFAIAVGFIIFHMFYVETYKDAVIALGQNFVRQNYSECITAMSNIPVERMTTTQQYMLALAYVRSENISKEQKENVLATLSENDTPTRLTYWIHLGRWETEEALDNAMQLSDGQLQIYAYLKEKMHVEGDTSLSGSEKQERIDEIEKQIEVLERQYNIKVDEDE
;
A
#
# COMPACT_ATOMS: atom_id res chain seq x y z
N MET A 1 47.14 -7.41 -21.96
CA MET A 1 47.42 -8.50 -21.02
C MET A 1 46.60 -8.19 -19.79
N SER A 2 45.42 -8.80 -19.69
CA SER A 2 44.55 -8.66 -18.52
C SER A 2 45.11 -9.56 -17.41
N ASP A 3 45.31 -9.00 -16.23
CA ASP A 3 45.59 -9.75 -15.01
C ASP A 3 44.43 -10.74 -14.79
N GLN A 4 44.61 -12.00 -15.21
CA GLN A 4 43.79 -13.07 -14.74
C GLN A 4 44.03 -13.21 -13.22
N LYS A 5 43.11 -12.71 -12.42
CA LYS A 5 43.02 -13.09 -11.02
C LYS A 5 42.79 -14.61 -11.00
N ASN A 6 43.85 -15.40 -10.72
CA ASN A 6 43.71 -16.85 -10.43
C ASN A 6 42.79 -16.99 -9.22
N ASN A 7 41.48 -17.23 -9.46
CA ASN A 7 40.52 -17.49 -8.43
C ASN A 7 40.65 -18.97 -8.06
N THR A 8 41.51 -19.27 -7.09
CA THR A 8 41.83 -20.64 -6.67
C THR A 8 41.24 -20.92 -5.30
N VAL A 9 40.71 -22.15 -5.14
CA VAL A 9 40.20 -22.67 -3.85
C VAL A 9 41.14 -23.80 -3.42
N GLN A 10 41.64 -23.75 -2.19
CA GLN A 10 42.52 -24.76 -1.63
C GLN A 10 41.79 -25.59 -0.56
N GLU A 11 41.96 -26.91 -0.62
CA GLU A 11 41.36 -27.85 0.32
C GLU A 11 42.45 -28.79 0.83
N ARG A 12 42.45 -29.09 2.13
CA ARG A 12 43.33 -30.11 2.76
C ARG A 12 42.50 -31.32 3.09
N VAL A 13 42.93 -32.47 2.61
CA VAL A 13 42.24 -33.76 2.76
C VAL A 13 43.25 -34.76 3.31
N ARG A 14 42.86 -35.56 4.32
CA ARG A 14 43.73 -36.65 4.79
C ARG A 14 43.89 -37.68 3.69
N ARG A 15 45.11 -38.16 3.47
CA ARG A 15 45.40 -39.19 2.48
C ARG A 15 44.64 -40.49 2.75
N SER A 16 44.28 -40.76 4.00
CA SER A 16 43.45 -41.92 4.37
C SER A 16 42.01 -41.82 3.79
N GLU A 17 41.50 -40.62 3.54
CA GLU A 17 40.16 -40.37 3.04
C GLU A 17 40.06 -40.49 1.53
N LEU A 18 41.19 -40.45 0.82
CA LEU A 18 41.22 -40.62 -0.64
C LEU A 18 41.44 -42.11 -0.98
N ASN A 19 40.80 -42.55 -2.06
CA ASN A 19 41.11 -43.87 -2.64
C ASN A 19 42.42 -43.83 -3.43
N ALA A 20 42.75 -42.68 -4.04
CA ALA A 20 44.07 -42.43 -4.64
C ALA A 20 45.17 -42.55 -3.62
N LYS A 21 46.15 -43.45 -3.81
CA LYS A 21 47.25 -43.73 -2.88
C LYS A 21 48.63 -43.54 -3.51
N SER A 22 48.77 -43.82 -4.80
CA SER A 22 50.03 -43.74 -5.51
C SER A 22 50.25 -42.41 -6.21
N SER A 23 51.50 -42.10 -6.54
CA SER A 23 51.83 -40.92 -7.36
C SER A 23 51.22 -40.98 -8.76
N PHE A 24 50.90 -42.19 -9.25
CA PHE A 24 50.19 -42.39 -10.53
C PHE A 24 48.74 -41.98 -10.40
N ASP A 25 48.05 -42.38 -9.29
CA ASP A 25 46.67 -42.01 -9.03
C ASP A 25 46.49 -40.51 -8.92
N TYR A 26 47.41 -39.84 -8.21
CA TYR A 26 47.33 -38.38 -8.09
C TYR A 26 47.52 -37.66 -9.44
N ARG A 27 48.46 -38.16 -10.31
CA ARG A 27 48.62 -37.64 -11.66
C ARG A 27 47.38 -37.86 -12.52
N TYR A 28 46.71 -39.01 -12.34
CA TYR A 28 45.48 -39.33 -13.07
C TYR A 28 44.35 -38.39 -12.63
N LEU A 29 44.24 -38.04 -11.33
CA LEU A 29 43.31 -37.06 -10.84
C LEU A 29 43.59 -35.64 -11.33
N MET A 30 44.86 -35.27 -11.54
CA MET A 30 45.26 -33.97 -12.07
C MET A 30 45.12 -33.84 -13.58
N HIS A 31 44.78 -34.92 -14.29
CA HIS A 31 44.63 -34.87 -15.74
C HIS A 31 43.47 -33.93 -16.14
N GLU A 32 43.78 -33.00 -17.04
CA GLU A 32 42.79 -32.05 -17.59
C GLU A 32 41.58 -32.77 -18.17
N ASN A 33 40.39 -32.34 -17.72
CA ASN A 33 39.15 -32.87 -18.22
C ASN A 33 38.09 -31.74 -18.04
N PRO A 34 37.38 -31.30 -19.09
CA PRO A 34 36.48 -30.14 -19.07
C PRO A 34 35.31 -30.29 -18.10
N VAL A 35 35.02 -31.51 -17.61
CA VAL A 35 33.98 -31.79 -16.64
C VAL A 35 34.44 -31.50 -15.18
N PHE A 36 35.74 -31.38 -14.96
CA PHE A 36 36.34 -31.12 -13.65
C PHE A 36 37.06 -29.80 -13.64
N LEU A 37 37.16 -29.17 -12.46
CA LEU A 37 38.05 -28.03 -12.26
C LEU A 37 39.51 -28.51 -12.39
N ASP A 38 40.35 -27.73 -13.01
CA ASP A 38 41.79 -27.98 -13.03
C ASP A 38 42.33 -27.97 -11.61
N SER A 39 43.14 -28.96 -11.29
CA SER A 39 43.62 -29.14 -9.91
C SER A 39 45.10 -29.51 -9.86
N ASP A 40 45.80 -28.98 -8.83
CA ASP A 40 47.15 -29.35 -8.47
C ASP A 40 47.13 -30.06 -7.08
N ILE A 41 47.73 -31.22 -6.98
CA ILE A 41 47.73 -32.04 -5.77
C ILE A 41 49.14 -32.13 -5.24
N ARG A 42 49.38 -31.61 -4.02
CA ARG A 42 50.66 -31.69 -3.31
C ARG A 42 50.49 -32.51 -2.04
N ILE A 43 51.39 -33.41 -1.81
CA ILE A 43 51.40 -34.24 -0.61
C ILE A 43 52.27 -33.57 0.44
N ASP A 44 51.66 -33.31 1.61
CA ASP A 44 52.30 -32.75 2.79
C ASP A 44 52.11 -33.72 3.98
N GLY A 45 53.05 -34.62 4.16
CA GLY A 45 52.95 -35.67 5.18
C GLY A 45 51.72 -36.57 5.01
N GLU A 46 50.83 -36.56 5.98
CA GLU A 46 49.60 -37.34 5.98
C GLU A 46 48.43 -36.64 5.26
N GLU A 47 48.65 -35.42 4.76
CA GLU A 47 47.62 -34.65 4.05
C GLU A 47 47.95 -34.51 2.56
N ALA A 48 46.92 -34.43 1.76
CA ALA A 48 46.96 -33.97 0.39
C ALA A 48 46.36 -32.56 0.33
N VAL A 49 47.15 -31.62 -0.13
CA VAL A 49 46.74 -30.22 -0.40
C VAL A 49 46.34 -30.12 -1.84
N ILE A 50 45.06 -29.92 -2.09
CA ILE A 50 44.51 -29.82 -3.46
C ILE A 50 44.15 -28.37 -3.72
N THR A 51 44.69 -27.81 -4.78
CA THR A 51 44.39 -26.45 -5.24
C THR A 51 43.55 -26.57 -6.53
N TYR A 52 42.37 -25.98 -6.54
CA TYR A 52 41.48 -25.98 -7.68
C TYR A 52 41.47 -24.61 -8.33
N ASP A 53 41.53 -24.53 -9.66
CA ASP A 53 41.32 -23.32 -10.40
C ASP A 53 39.82 -23.17 -10.74
N VAL A 54 39.15 -22.22 -10.09
CA VAL A 54 37.73 -21.95 -10.29
C VAL A 54 37.50 -21.03 -11.48
N GLY A 55 38.47 -20.20 -11.85
CA GLY A 55 38.33 -19.17 -12.87
C GLY A 55 37.17 -18.22 -12.57
N ASP A 56 36.33 -17.97 -13.57
CA ASP A 56 35.14 -17.09 -13.45
C ASP A 56 33.85 -17.83 -13.09
N ARG A 57 33.94 -19.13 -12.69
CA ARG A 57 32.77 -19.93 -12.34
C ARG A 57 32.20 -19.55 -11.01
N LYS A 58 30.89 -19.66 -10.88
CA LYS A 58 30.14 -19.48 -9.62
C LYS A 58 29.94 -20.84 -8.92
N ALA A 59 29.87 -20.81 -7.60
CA ALA A 59 29.53 -22.00 -6.83
C ALA A 59 28.05 -22.38 -7.02
N MET A 60 27.75 -23.69 -7.09
CA MET A 60 26.36 -24.18 -7.22
C MET A 60 25.51 -23.84 -5.97
N THR A 61 26.11 -23.50 -4.86
CA THR A 61 25.43 -22.95 -3.66
C THR A 61 24.66 -21.68 -3.96
N ASP A 62 25.13 -20.88 -4.91
CA ASP A 62 24.57 -19.57 -5.26
C ASP A 62 23.54 -19.66 -6.40
N ILE A 63 23.30 -20.85 -6.95
CA ILE A 63 22.38 -21.07 -8.08
C ILE A 63 20.97 -20.52 -7.83
N ARG A 64 20.54 -20.47 -6.58
CA ARG A 64 19.24 -19.97 -6.18
C ARG A 64 19.03 -18.46 -6.43
N GLU A 65 20.11 -17.72 -6.69
CA GLU A 65 20.08 -16.29 -7.01
C GLU A 65 19.85 -16.03 -8.49
N GLU A 66 20.11 -17.05 -9.33
CA GLU A 66 19.92 -16.95 -10.77
C GLU A 66 18.44 -17.00 -11.20
N ASP A 67 18.17 -16.58 -12.42
CA ASP A 67 16.84 -16.70 -13.03
C ASP A 67 16.44 -18.18 -13.15
N ILE A 68 15.14 -18.46 -13.09
CA ILE A 68 14.62 -19.83 -13.14
C ILE A 68 15.07 -20.56 -14.41
N THR A 69 15.16 -19.86 -15.55
CA THR A 69 15.59 -20.46 -16.82
C THR A 69 17.05 -20.88 -16.76
N ASP A 70 17.91 -20.04 -16.15
CA ASP A 70 19.34 -20.32 -16.00
C ASP A 70 19.56 -21.49 -15.04
N ARG A 71 18.77 -21.58 -13.94
CA ARG A 71 18.81 -22.74 -13.02
C ARG A 71 18.45 -24.02 -13.74
N LEU A 72 17.40 -24.03 -14.57
CA LEU A 72 16.97 -25.20 -15.33
C LEU A 72 18.02 -25.65 -16.35
N LEU A 73 18.65 -24.70 -17.05
CA LEU A 73 19.74 -24.99 -18.01
C LEU A 73 20.98 -25.53 -17.30
N THR A 74 21.35 -24.93 -16.17
CA THR A 74 22.47 -25.42 -15.36
C THR A 74 22.20 -26.84 -14.85
N LEU A 75 21.02 -27.10 -14.30
CA LEU A 75 20.63 -28.45 -13.88
C LEU A 75 20.64 -29.44 -15.05
N GLN A 76 20.19 -29.04 -16.24
CA GLN A 76 20.24 -29.92 -17.39
C GLN A 76 21.67 -30.38 -17.74
N SER A 77 22.68 -29.50 -17.52
CA SER A 77 24.09 -29.81 -17.79
C SER A 77 24.64 -30.88 -16.82
N VAL A 78 24.06 -31.03 -15.62
CA VAL A 78 24.44 -32.05 -14.62
C VAL A 78 24.33 -33.46 -15.16
N GLY A 79 23.33 -33.76 -16.00
CA GLY A 79 23.13 -35.08 -16.56
C GLY A 79 24.32 -35.56 -17.39
N ARG A 80 25.14 -34.67 -17.97
CA ARG A 80 26.36 -35.01 -18.71
C ARG A 80 27.46 -35.58 -17.80
N LEU A 81 27.37 -35.34 -16.50
CA LEU A 81 28.34 -35.87 -15.52
C LEU A 81 28.22 -37.38 -15.33
N ALA A 82 27.09 -38.00 -15.69
CA ALA A 82 26.86 -39.45 -15.55
C ALA A 82 27.90 -40.32 -16.26
N GLU A 83 28.38 -39.89 -17.43
CA GLU A 83 29.42 -40.57 -18.15
C GLU A 83 30.77 -40.53 -17.39
N SER A 84 31.12 -39.32 -16.89
CA SER A 84 32.34 -39.15 -16.11
C SER A 84 32.27 -39.81 -14.74
N ALA A 85 31.09 -40.01 -14.19
CA ALA A 85 30.85 -40.71 -12.94
C ALA A 85 31.17 -42.22 -13.05
N GLN A 86 31.19 -42.80 -14.26
CA GLN A 86 31.64 -44.17 -14.45
C GLN A 86 33.15 -44.36 -14.24
N MET A 87 33.93 -43.29 -14.47
CA MET A 87 35.41 -43.33 -14.36
C MET A 87 35.91 -42.75 -13.05
N PHE A 88 35.24 -41.73 -12.51
CA PHE A 88 35.61 -41.02 -11.31
C PHE A 88 34.51 -41.04 -10.29
N ARG A 89 34.87 -41.18 -9.03
CA ARG A 89 33.97 -41.03 -7.90
C ARG A 89 33.88 -39.55 -7.49
N PHE A 90 32.69 -38.98 -7.53
CA PHE A 90 32.39 -37.65 -7.01
C PHE A 90 30.93 -37.58 -6.54
N PHE A 91 30.59 -36.49 -5.86
CA PHE A 91 29.28 -36.32 -5.27
C PHE A 91 28.62 -35.02 -5.83
N LEU A 92 27.32 -35.07 -6.15
CA LEU A 92 26.57 -33.93 -6.70
C LEU A 92 26.12 -32.92 -5.64
N ASN A 93 26.86 -32.81 -4.55
CA ASN A 93 26.62 -31.79 -3.52
C ASN A 93 26.87 -30.38 -4.12
N PRO A 94 26.02 -29.37 -3.90
CA PRO A 94 26.22 -27.99 -4.34
C PRO A 94 27.60 -27.39 -4.01
N GLU A 95 28.20 -27.76 -2.87
CA GLU A 95 29.54 -27.33 -2.48
C GLU A 95 30.67 -27.90 -3.34
N ASN A 96 30.36 -28.98 -4.07
CA ASN A 96 31.30 -29.67 -4.97
C ASN A 96 31.13 -29.26 -6.44
N LEU A 97 30.14 -28.43 -6.77
CA LEU A 97 29.80 -28.10 -8.14
C LEU A 97 29.98 -26.59 -8.37
N TYR A 98 30.49 -26.27 -9.55
CA TYR A 98 30.64 -24.92 -10.06
C TYR A 98 30.04 -24.83 -11.46
N TYR A 99 29.53 -23.68 -11.85
CA TYR A 99 28.96 -23.46 -13.20
C TYR A 99 29.49 -22.14 -13.78
N ASP A 100 29.60 -22.11 -15.11
CA ASP A 100 29.98 -20.91 -15.85
C ASP A 100 28.77 -20.08 -16.27
N GLU A 101 28.98 -18.98 -17.01
CA GLU A 101 27.94 -18.08 -17.52
C GLU A 101 26.96 -18.76 -18.48
N HIS A 102 27.30 -19.93 -19.03
CA HIS A 102 26.44 -20.72 -19.92
C HIS A 102 25.72 -21.86 -19.17
N GLY A 103 25.87 -21.95 -17.86
CA GLY A 103 25.29 -23.01 -17.03
C GLY A 103 25.99 -24.35 -17.18
N ILE A 104 27.23 -24.40 -17.72
CA ILE A 104 27.98 -25.64 -17.82
C ILE A 104 28.66 -25.93 -16.48
N ILE A 105 28.35 -27.13 -15.97
CA ILE A 105 28.87 -27.58 -14.66
C ILE A 105 30.27 -28.16 -14.78
N ALA A 106 31.07 -27.81 -13.77
CA ALA A 106 32.35 -28.45 -13.47
C ALA A 106 32.36 -28.96 -12.02
N VAL A 107 32.89 -30.16 -11.81
CA VAL A 107 33.03 -30.80 -10.51
C VAL A 107 34.37 -30.38 -9.88
N LYS A 108 34.36 -29.95 -8.62
CA LYS A 108 35.57 -29.59 -7.89
C LYS A 108 36.36 -30.82 -7.43
N LYS A 109 35.78 -31.66 -6.59
CA LYS A 109 36.43 -32.79 -5.97
C LYS A 109 36.03 -34.09 -6.63
N LYS A 110 37.01 -34.82 -7.09
CA LYS A 110 36.89 -36.19 -7.64
C LYS A 110 37.92 -37.11 -6.97
N ASP A 111 37.65 -38.42 -7.01
CA ASP A 111 38.53 -39.47 -6.60
C ASP A 111 38.42 -40.66 -7.55
N ILE A 112 39.32 -41.64 -7.46
CA ILE A 112 39.16 -42.92 -8.13
C ILE A 112 38.24 -43.84 -7.30
N TYR A 113 37.66 -44.84 -7.94
CA TYR A 113 36.94 -45.90 -7.21
C TYR A 113 37.90 -46.80 -6.50
N GLY A 114 37.56 -47.17 -5.26
CA GLY A 114 38.29 -48.20 -4.50
C GLY A 114 38.00 -49.59 -5.04
N GLU A 115 38.79 -50.61 -4.68
CA GLU A 115 38.73 -51.98 -5.19
C GLU A 115 37.33 -52.63 -5.11
N SER A 116 36.51 -52.25 -4.13
CA SER A 116 35.16 -52.77 -3.91
C SER A 116 34.05 -51.76 -4.25
N GLN A 117 34.38 -50.65 -4.89
CA GLN A 117 33.48 -49.56 -5.22
C GLN A 117 33.29 -49.49 -6.73
N ALA A 118 32.07 -49.20 -7.17
CA ALA A 118 31.73 -48.96 -8.58
C ALA A 118 30.68 -47.82 -8.66
N PHE A 119 30.47 -47.33 -9.86
CA PHE A 119 29.41 -46.37 -10.12
C PHE A 119 28.04 -46.99 -9.80
N ASP A 120 27.24 -46.25 -9.02
CA ASP A 120 25.85 -46.56 -8.73
C ASP A 120 24.96 -45.54 -9.42
N GLU A 121 24.32 -45.97 -10.50
CA GLU A 121 23.43 -45.11 -11.31
C GLU A 121 22.20 -44.65 -10.51
N LYS A 122 21.70 -45.51 -9.62
CA LYS A 122 20.54 -45.15 -8.77
C LYS A 122 20.90 -44.07 -7.77
N ASP A 123 22.03 -44.21 -7.13
CA ASP A 123 22.49 -43.17 -6.19
C ASP A 123 22.80 -41.85 -6.89
N PHE A 124 23.41 -41.89 -8.08
CA PHE A 124 23.64 -40.72 -8.90
C PHE A 124 22.30 -40.02 -9.28
N LEU A 125 21.29 -40.81 -9.68
CA LEU A 125 19.96 -40.31 -10.01
C LEU A 125 19.29 -39.64 -8.78
N GLU A 126 19.37 -40.24 -7.62
CA GLU A 126 18.81 -39.65 -6.39
C GLU A 126 19.55 -38.35 -5.98
N GLN A 127 20.87 -38.30 -6.12
CA GLN A 127 21.64 -37.06 -5.94
C GLN A 127 21.20 -35.98 -6.95
N TYR A 128 20.98 -36.35 -8.20
CA TYR A 128 20.53 -35.42 -9.23
C TYR A 128 19.13 -34.84 -8.94
N LYS A 129 18.18 -35.69 -8.52
CA LYS A 129 16.86 -35.25 -8.07
C LYS A 129 16.93 -34.33 -6.87
N ALA A 130 17.79 -34.64 -5.90
CA ALA A 130 18.02 -33.82 -4.72
C ALA A 130 18.59 -32.44 -5.10
N LEU A 131 19.53 -32.42 -6.05
CA LEU A 131 20.12 -31.19 -6.56
C LEU A 131 19.08 -30.32 -7.30
N ALA A 132 18.18 -30.94 -8.06
CA ALA A 132 17.07 -30.26 -8.68
C ALA A 132 16.14 -29.62 -7.64
N GLY A 133 15.81 -30.35 -6.58
CA GLY A 133 15.05 -29.82 -5.44
C GLY A 133 15.74 -28.62 -4.79
N PHE A 134 17.05 -28.76 -4.53
CA PHE A 134 17.86 -27.68 -3.96
C PHE A 134 17.87 -26.43 -4.85
N ALA A 135 18.12 -26.57 -6.14
CA ALA A 135 18.27 -25.43 -7.04
C ALA A 135 16.93 -24.71 -7.33
N LEU A 136 15.82 -25.45 -7.38
CA LEU A 136 14.51 -24.91 -7.78
C LEU A 136 13.67 -24.40 -6.59
N GLN A 137 13.93 -24.89 -5.38
CA GLN A 137 13.25 -24.45 -4.15
C GLN A 137 14.23 -23.86 -3.16
N ARG A 138 13.81 -22.81 -2.41
CA ARG A 138 14.67 -22.16 -1.39
C ARG A 138 14.50 -22.71 0.02
N LYS A 139 13.62 -23.70 0.20
CA LYS A 139 13.12 -24.07 1.54
C LYS A 139 14.04 -25.02 2.31
N TYR A 140 14.69 -25.95 1.61
CA TYR A 140 15.44 -27.03 2.21
C TYR A 140 16.88 -27.10 1.67
N SER A 141 17.79 -27.76 2.42
CA SER A 141 19.16 -28.04 2.00
C SER A 141 19.20 -29.20 1.00
N PHE A 142 20.35 -29.39 0.34
CA PHE A 142 20.58 -30.56 -0.52
C PHE A 142 20.45 -31.87 0.28
N ASP A 143 21.03 -31.92 1.47
CA ASP A 143 20.98 -33.08 2.35
C ASP A 143 19.56 -33.46 2.76
N ASP A 144 18.70 -32.47 3.00
CA ASP A 144 17.29 -32.71 3.29
C ASP A 144 16.58 -33.42 2.11
N TYR A 145 16.82 -32.95 0.89
CA TYR A 145 16.26 -33.60 -0.31
C TYR A 145 16.84 -34.99 -0.54
N TYR A 146 18.13 -35.17 -0.40
CA TYR A 146 18.81 -36.44 -0.65
C TYR A 146 18.46 -37.49 0.39
N ARG A 147 18.51 -37.17 1.70
CA ARG A 147 18.21 -38.08 2.79
C ARG A 147 16.73 -38.21 3.11
N GLY A 148 15.92 -37.22 2.75
CA GLY A 148 14.48 -37.15 3.01
C GLY A 148 13.63 -38.11 2.18
N GLY A 149 14.23 -38.97 1.36
CA GLY A 149 13.53 -40.00 0.56
C GLY A 149 12.55 -39.44 -0.45
N GLY A 150 12.81 -38.27 -1.00
CA GLY A 150 12.03 -37.65 -2.10
C GLY A 150 10.64 -37.11 -1.71
N LYS A 151 10.19 -37.25 -0.46
CA LYS A 151 8.90 -36.69 0.00
C LYS A 151 8.83 -35.17 -0.10
N LEU A 152 9.95 -34.49 0.02
CA LEU A 152 10.02 -33.04 -0.08
C LEU A 152 9.81 -32.55 -1.52
N LEU A 153 10.14 -33.36 -2.51
CA LEU A 153 9.91 -33.07 -3.93
C LEU A 153 8.43 -33.15 -4.32
N GLU A 154 7.58 -33.83 -3.54
CA GLU A 154 6.14 -33.96 -3.83
C GLU A 154 5.35 -32.68 -3.59
N GLN A 155 5.91 -31.72 -2.89
CA GLN A 155 5.25 -30.45 -2.54
C GLN A 155 5.07 -29.52 -3.76
N ASP A 156 5.81 -29.76 -4.81
CA ASP A 156 5.75 -29.00 -6.06
C ASP A 156 5.38 -29.90 -7.23
N LYS A 157 4.53 -29.43 -8.13
CA LYS A 157 4.02 -30.23 -9.27
C LYS A 157 5.13 -30.68 -10.21
N PHE A 158 6.07 -29.80 -10.52
CA PHE A 158 7.19 -30.10 -11.41
C PHE A 158 8.19 -31.03 -10.73
N LEU A 159 8.58 -30.75 -9.48
CA LEU A 159 9.50 -31.59 -8.74
C LEU A 159 8.91 -32.96 -8.42
N LYS A 160 7.60 -33.10 -8.32
CA LYS A 160 6.94 -34.41 -8.24
C LYS A 160 7.16 -35.22 -9.51
N ALA A 161 7.14 -34.59 -10.68
CA ALA A 161 7.49 -35.28 -11.94
C ALA A 161 8.97 -35.67 -11.96
N VAL A 162 9.91 -34.80 -11.52
CA VAL A 162 11.33 -35.09 -11.39
C VAL A 162 11.57 -36.27 -10.43
N ARG A 163 10.83 -36.35 -9.33
CA ARG A 163 10.90 -37.51 -8.44
C ARG A 163 10.55 -38.82 -9.11
N GLY A 164 9.53 -38.79 -9.99
CA GLY A 164 9.07 -39.97 -10.73
C GLY A 164 9.97 -40.41 -11.87
N ALA A 165 11.01 -39.66 -12.21
CA ALA A 165 11.97 -40.00 -13.25
C ALA A 165 12.74 -41.29 -12.88
N GLU A 166 12.90 -42.20 -13.85
CA GLU A 166 13.57 -43.47 -13.66
C GLU A 166 15.01 -43.50 -14.19
N SER A 167 15.37 -42.44 -14.96
CA SER A 167 16.72 -42.30 -15.55
C SER A 167 17.20 -40.86 -15.52
N VAL A 168 18.51 -40.66 -15.67
CA VAL A 168 19.14 -39.35 -15.83
C VAL A 168 18.55 -38.61 -17.05
N SER A 169 18.29 -39.31 -18.13
CA SER A 169 17.70 -38.74 -19.36
C SER A 169 16.27 -38.27 -19.16
N ASP A 170 15.47 -38.91 -18.30
CA ASP A 170 14.12 -38.43 -17.96
C ASP A 170 14.17 -37.13 -17.22
N VAL A 171 15.08 -36.99 -16.22
CA VAL A 171 15.28 -35.74 -15.52
C VAL A 171 15.68 -34.61 -16.47
N GLN A 172 16.62 -34.87 -17.37
CA GLN A 172 17.06 -33.91 -18.39
C GLN A 172 15.91 -33.50 -19.33
N ALA A 173 15.10 -34.44 -19.76
CA ALA A 173 13.94 -34.17 -20.61
C ALA A 173 12.89 -33.28 -19.90
N LEU A 174 12.61 -33.56 -18.62
CA LEU A 174 11.72 -32.76 -17.81
C LEU A 174 12.25 -31.33 -17.64
N LEU A 175 13.51 -31.15 -17.26
CA LEU A 175 14.15 -29.84 -17.09
C LEU A 175 14.15 -29.04 -18.41
N SER A 176 14.45 -29.69 -19.52
CA SER A 176 14.45 -29.07 -20.84
C SER A 176 13.04 -28.65 -21.28
N GLY A 177 12.03 -29.49 -21.02
CA GLY A 177 10.63 -29.19 -21.29
C GLY A 177 10.12 -28.00 -20.51
N GLU A 178 10.42 -27.94 -19.22
CA GLU A 178 10.04 -26.85 -18.35
C GLU A 178 10.72 -25.52 -18.77
N ALA A 179 12.02 -25.57 -19.07
CA ALA A 179 12.74 -24.40 -19.59
C ALA A 179 12.15 -23.87 -20.89
N ALA A 180 11.77 -24.78 -21.80
CA ALA A 180 11.10 -24.43 -23.06
C ALA A 180 9.71 -23.84 -22.84
N ALA A 181 8.93 -24.40 -21.92
CA ALA A 181 7.61 -23.89 -21.56
C ALA A 181 7.68 -22.46 -20.96
N ILE A 182 8.59 -22.23 -20.03
CA ILE A 182 8.80 -20.88 -19.44
C ILE A 182 9.25 -19.88 -20.52
N LYS A 183 10.14 -20.30 -21.43
CA LYS A 183 10.60 -19.44 -22.51
C LYS A 183 9.48 -19.11 -23.50
N ALA A 184 8.60 -20.06 -23.79
CA ALA A 184 7.43 -19.85 -24.64
C ALA A 184 6.42 -18.90 -23.98
N ASP A 185 6.10 -19.12 -22.71
CA ASP A 185 5.21 -18.25 -21.94
C ASP A 185 5.73 -16.81 -21.87
N ARG A 186 7.03 -16.65 -21.60
CA ARG A 186 7.66 -15.31 -21.59
C ARG A 186 7.58 -14.62 -22.95
N LYS A 187 7.71 -15.38 -24.06
CA LYS A 187 7.61 -14.81 -25.40
C LYS A 187 6.18 -14.41 -25.77
N GLU A 188 5.20 -15.15 -25.30
CA GLU A 188 3.79 -14.93 -25.61
C GLU A 188 3.17 -13.84 -24.70
N ASN A 189 3.47 -13.88 -23.41
CA ASN A 189 2.77 -13.08 -22.41
C ASN A 189 3.57 -11.87 -21.89
N PHE A 190 4.86 -11.76 -22.22
CA PHE A 190 5.71 -10.69 -21.71
C PHE A 190 6.46 -9.97 -22.82
N GLU A 191 6.23 -8.68 -22.95
CA GLU A 191 7.07 -7.78 -23.75
C GLU A 191 8.15 -7.16 -22.88
N LEU A 192 9.41 -7.27 -23.30
CA LEU A 192 10.54 -6.61 -22.62
C LEU A 192 10.50 -5.10 -22.90
N LEU A 193 9.86 -4.34 -22.01
CA LEU A 193 9.89 -2.88 -22.07
C LEU A 193 11.15 -2.36 -21.38
N PRO A 194 11.92 -1.45 -22.04
CA PRO A 194 13.03 -0.78 -21.38
C PRO A 194 12.55 -0.12 -20.07
N LYS A 195 13.31 -0.30 -18.99
CA LYS A 195 12.98 0.24 -17.64
C LYS A 195 12.58 1.72 -17.69
N ARG A 196 13.23 2.51 -18.56
CA ARG A 196 12.93 3.93 -18.74
C ARG A 196 11.53 4.18 -19.29
N ARG A 197 11.09 3.41 -20.30
CA ARG A 197 9.72 3.54 -20.88
C ARG A 197 8.66 3.16 -19.86
N PHE A 198 8.89 2.09 -19.10
CA PHE A 198 7.97 1.68 -18.04
C PHE A 198 7.85 2.75 -16.93
N SER A 199 8.97 3.35 -16.51
CA SER A 199 8.95 4.43 -15.52
C SER A 199 8.22 5.67 -16.03
N VAL A 200 8.43 6.06 -17.29
CA VAL A 200 7.70 7.18 -17.91
C VAL A 200 6.21 6.90 -17.96
N MET A 201 5.81 5.70 -18.37
CA MET A 201 4.39 5.31 -18.42
C MET A 201 3.71 5.37 -17.04
N ARG A 202 4.42 4.93 -15.98
CA ARG A 202 3.93 5.05 -14.59
C ARG A 202 3.73 6.49 -14.16
N ILE A 203 4.67 7.38 -14.49
CA ILE A 203 4.56 8.82 -14.16
C ILE A 203 3.39 9.43 -14.90
N VAL A 204 3.24 9.15 -16.20
CA VAL A 204 2.12 9.63 -17.02
C VAL A 204 0.79 9.13 -16.43
N ALA A 205 0.66 7.86 -16.10
CA ALA A 205 -0.53 7.30 -15.48
C ALA A 205 -0.85 7.97 -14.12
N ALA A 206 0.16 8.24 -13.30
CA ALA A 206 -0.01 8.94 -12.02
C ALA A 206 -0.49 10.38 -12.20
N VAL A 207 0.05 11.12 -13.18
CA VAL A 207 -0.38 12.49 -13.50
C VAL A 207 -1.82 12.52 -13.99
N PHE A 208 -2.20 11.61 -14.90
CA PHE A 208 -3.59 11.51 -15.36
C PHE A 208 -4.55 11.10 -14.24
N GLY A 209 -4.14 10.17 -13.37
CA GLY A 209 -4.92 9.76 -12.18
C GLY A 209 -5.16 10.93 -11.22
N ALA A 210 -4.12 11.71 -10.94
CA ALA A 210 -4.24 12.91 -10.10
C ALA A 210 -5.15 13.97 -10.74
N GLY A 211 -4.99 14.23 -12.04
CA GLY A 211 -5.84 15.15 -12.78
C GLY A 211 -7.32 14.73 -12.77
N PHE A 212 -7.59 13.44 -12.96
CA PHE A 212 -8.93 12.89 -12.87
C PHE A 212 -9.55 13.05 -11.48
N ALA A 213 -8.79 12.76 -10.42
CA ALA A 213 -9.25 12.93 -9.04
C ALA A 213 -9.62 14.39 -8.72
N ILE A 214 -8.81 15.36 -9.20
CA ILE A 214 -9.09 16.80 -9.05
C ILE A 214 -10.38 17.17 -9.80
N ALA A 215 -10.55 16.68 -11.04
CA ALA A 215 -11.75 16.95 -11.83
C ALA A 215 -13.02 16.41 -11.16
N VAL A 216 -12.98 15.18 -10.64
CA VAL A 216 -14.09 14.57 -9.90
C VAL A 216 -14.40 15.38 -8.64
N GLY A 217 -13.38 15.75 -7.87
CA GLY A 217 -13.53 16.58 -6.67
C GLY A 217 -14.17 17.93 -7.00
N PHE A 218 -13.78 18.57 -8.10
CA PHE A 218 -14.36 19.82 -8.57
C PHE A 218 -15.84 19.66 -8.97
N ILE A 219 -16.20 18.59 -9.67
CA ILE A 219 -17.60 18.31 -10.04
C ILE A 219 -18.46 18.11 -8.80
N ILE A 220 -17.97 17.32 -7.83
CA ILE A 220 -18.68 17.08 -6.56
C ILE A 220 -18.88 18.40 -5.81
N PHE A 221 -17.79 19.19 -5.67
CA PHE A 221 -17.88 20.52 -5.04
C PHE A 221 -18.91 21.42 -5.74
N HIS A 222 -18.90 21.46 -7.07
CA HIS A 222 -19.84 22.28 -7.85
C HIS A 222 -21.29 21.84 -7.63
N MET A 223 -21.57 20.52 -7.68
CA MET A 223 -22.91 19.99 -7.47
C MET A 223 -23.45 20.28 -6.07
N PHE A 224 -22.66 19.99 -5.04
CA PHE A 224 -23.16 20.06 -3.66
C PHE A 224 -23.05 21.45 -3.03
N TYR A 225 -22.17 22.30 -3.55
CA TYR A 225 -21.92 23.60 -2.91
C TYR A 225 -22.44 24.79 -3.74
N VAL A 226 -22.24 24.77 -5.04
CA VAL A 226 -22.62 25.90 -5.90
C VAL A 226 -24.08 25.78 -6.35
N GLU A 227 -24.50 24.60 -6.80
CA GLU A 227 -25.89 24.42 -7.27
C GLU A 227 -26.88 24.54 -6.11
N THR A 228 -26.62 23.91 -4.96
CA THR A 228 -27.50 24.02 -3.77
C THR A 228 -27.71 25.49 -3.35
N TYR A 229 -26.64 26.29 -3.38
CA TYR A 229 -26.75 27.73 -3.07
C TYR A 229 -27.57 28.48 -4.08
N LYS A 230 -27.37 28.25 -5.37
CA LYS A 230 -28.15 28.90 -6.44
C LYS A 230 -29.65 28.59 -6.35
N ASP A 231 -29.96 27.29 -6.13
CA ASP A 231 -31.35 26.85 -6.01
C ASP A 231 -32.03 27.49 -4.80
N ALA A 232 -31.34 27.58 -3.67
CA ALA A 232 -31.82 28.24 -2.46
C ALA A 232 -32.12 29.74 -2.72
N VAL A 233 -31.23 30.45 -3.42
CA VAL A 233 -31.40 31.87 -3.75
C VAL A 233 -32.54 32.10 -4.72
N ILE A 234 -32.69 31.25 -5.74
CA ILE A 234 -33.83 31.31 -6.68
C ILE A 234 -35.14 31.07 -5.93
N ALA A 235 -35.17 30.05 -5.06
CA ALA A 235 -36.36 29.73 -4.27
C ALA A 235 -36.71 30.89 -3.30
N LEU A 236 -35.72 31.51 -2.65
CA LEU A 236 -35.91 32.70 -1.83
C LEU A 236 -36.63 33.82 -2.63
N GLY A 237 -36.07 34.19 -3.78
CA GLY A 237 -36.63 35.27 -4.60
C GLY A 237 -38.06 34.98 -5.08
N GLN A 238 -38.32 33.76 -5.55
CA GLN A 238 -39.66 33.35 -6.03
C GLN A 238 -40.70 33.38 -4.90
N ASN A 239 -40.37 32.85 -3.74
CA ASN A 239 -41.27 32.80 -2.58
C ASN A 239 -41.46 34.18 -1.96
N PHE A 240 -40.43 35.01 -1.95
CA PHE A 240 -40.54 36.39 -1.47
C PHE A 240 -41.55 37.21 -2.28
N VAL A 241 -41.49 37.14 -3.62
CA VAL A 241 -42.46 37.80 -4.49
C VAL A 241 -43.90 37.29 -4.26
N ARG A 242 -44.04 36.01 -3.93
CA ARG A 242 -45.32 35.39 -3.59
C ARG A 242 -45.79 35.65 -2.16
N GLN A 243 -44.99 36.36 -1.36
CA GLN A 243 -45.20 36.59 0.08
C GLN A 243 -45.34 35.30 0.90
N ASN A 244 -44.68 34.23 0.43
CA ASN A 244 -44.66 32.95 1.11
C ASN A 244 -43.40 32.90 2.01
N TYR A 245 -43.47 33.56 3.17
CA TYR A 245 -42.31 33.77 4.04
C TYR A 245 -41.77 32.50 4.69
N SER A 246 -42.63 31.55 5.02
CA SER A 246 -42.20 30.26 5.56
C SER A 246 -41.31 29.48 4.58
N GLU A 247 -41.67 29.50 3.30
CA GLU A 247 -40.84 28.85 2.27
C GLU A 247 -39.55 29.63 1.98
N CYS A 248 -39.50 30.94 2.20
CA CYS A 248 -38.27 31.72 2.17
C CYS A 248 -37.30 31.26 3.25
N ILE A 249 -37.80 31.06 4.46
CA ILE A 249 -37.04 30.59 5.62
C ILE A 249 -36.51 29.17 5.34
N THR A 250 -37.38 28.27 4.90
CA THR A 250 -37.02 26.88 4.57
C THR A 250 -35.94 26.81 3.47
N ALA A 251 -36.06 27.58 2.41
CA ALA A 251 -35.13 27.60 1.30
C ALA A 251 -33.70 28.01 1.74
N MET A 252 -33.60 28.93 2.71
CA MET A 252 -32.32 29.47 3.17
C MET A 252 -31.82 28.87 4.47
N SER A 253 -32.51 27.89 5.07
CA SER A 253 -32.23 27.34 6.39
C SER A 253 -30.78 26.79 6.54
N ASN A 254 -30.28 26.17 5.46
CA ASN A 254 -28.92 25.56 5.45
C ASN A 254 -27.83 26.46 4.84
N ILE A 255 -28.18 27.69 4.49
CA ILE A 255 -27.22 28.64 3.88
C ILE A 255 -26.66 29.54 5.00
N PRO A 256 -25.32 29.53 5.24
CA PRO A 256 -24.68 30.41 6.22
C PRO A 256 -24.96 31.90 5.91
N VAL A 257 -25.19 32.68 6.95
CA VAL A 257 -25.57 34.10 6.82
C VAL A 257 -24.50 34.93 6.10
N GLU A 258 -23.23 34.58 6.35
CA GLU A 258 -22.03 35.23 5.78
C GLU A 258 -21.93 35.03 4.25
N ARG A 259 -22.62 34.03 3.70
CA ARG A 259 -22.68 33.76 2.25
C ARG A 259 -23.78 34.55 1.53
N MET A 260 -24.66 35.17 2.29
CA MET A 260 -25.80 35.90 1.74
C MET A 260 -25.40 37.33 1.36
N THR A 261 -25.90 37.79 0.22
CA THR A 261 -25.81 39.21 -0.14
C THR A 261 -26.75 40.01 0.76
N THR A 262 -26.53 41.33 0.89
CA THR A 262 -27.39 42.22 1.68
C THR A 262 -28.86 42.11 1.26
N THR A 263 -29.15 42.02 -0.05
CA THR A 263 -30.51 41.83 -0.56
C THR A 263 -31.13 40.52 -0.07
N GLN A 264 -30.37 39.43 -0.06
CA GLN A 264 -30.83 38.15 0.45
C GLN A 264 -31.04 38.16 1.97
N GLN A 265 -30.12 38.80 2.71
CA GLN A 265 -30.28 39.05 4.15
C GLN A 265 -31.55 39.86 4.43
N TYR A 266 -31.82 40.91 3.66
CA TYR A 266 -33.04 41.71 3.79
C TYR A 266 -34.29 40.86 3.57
N MET A 267 -34.36 40.14 2.46
CA MET A 267 -35.51 39.27 2.17
C MET A 267 -35.75 38.23 3.27
N LEU A 268 -34.67 37.63 3.80
CA LEU A 268 -34.79 36.61 4.83
C LEU A 268 -35.14 37.23 6.19
N ALA A 269 -34.50 38.33 6.58
CA ALA A 269 -34.83 39.07 7.80
C ALA A 269 -36.32 39.48 7.81
N LEU A 270 -36.80 40.03 6.73
CA LEU A 270 -38.21 40.40 6.58
C LEU A 270 -39.13 39.16 6.69
N ALA A 271 -38.74 38.04 6.08
CA ALA A 271 -39.49 36.79 6.19
C ALA A 271 -39.57 36.30 7.66
N TYR A 272 -38.46 36.36 8.43
CA TYR A 272 -38.46 36.03 9.83
C TYR A 272 -39.35 36.98 10.66
N VAL A 273 -39.22 38.27 10.49
CA VAL A 273 -40.06 39.26 11.22
C VAL A 273 -41.56 39.04 10.91
N ARG A 274 -41.92 38.80 9.66
CA ARG A 274 -43.32 38.47 9.28
C ARG A 274 -43.81 37.15 9.91
N SER A 275 -42.94 36.21 10.14
CA SER A 275 -43.25 34.91 10.75
C SER A 275 -43.16 34.92 12.28
N GLU A 276 -42.58 35.94 12.90
CA GLU A 276 -42.38 36.04 14.33
C GLU A 276 -43.71 36.18 15.09
N ASN A 277 -43.80 35.64 16.31
CA ASN A 277 -44.99 35.68 17.15
C ASN A 277 -45.01 36.93 18.04
N ILE A 278 -45.14 38.09 17.41
CA ILE A 278 -45.28 39.40 18.07
C ILE A 278 -46.54 40.08 17.57
N SER A 279 -47.00 41.12 18.29
CA SER A 279 -48.20 41.88 17.92
C SER A 279 -48.11 42.50 16.55
N LYS A 280 -49.23 42.73 15.90
CA LYS A 280 -49.27 43.35 14.57
C LYS A 280 -48.59 44.72 14.57
N GLU A 281 -48.77 45.50 15.63
CA GLU A 281 -48.18 46.82 15.76
C GLU A 281 -46.66 46.73 15.88
N GLN A 282 -46.15 45.82 16.70
CA GLN A 282 -44.73 45.57 16.84
C GLN A 282 -44.12 45.12 15.50
N LYS A 283 -44.79 44.24 14.77
CA LYS A 283 -44.32 43.83 13.42
C LYS A 283 -44.18 45.01 12.48
N GLU A 284 -45.21 45.83 12.39
CA GLU A 284 -45.17 46.98 11.49
C GLU A 284 -44.08 48.00 11.92
N ASN A 285 -43.88 48.21 13.22
CA ASN A 285 -42.79 49.06 13.73
C ASN A 285 -41.42 48.51 13.33
N VAL A 286 -41.16 47.21 13.54
CA VAL A 286 -39.89 46.56 13.12
C VAL A 286 -39.71 46.63 11.61
N LEU A 287 -40.75 46.31 10.83
CA LEU A 287 -40.68 46.34 9.37
C LEU A 287 -40.45 47.76 8.82
N ALA A 288 -40.93 48.79 9.50
CA ALA A 288 -40.67 50.18 9.14
C ALA A 288 -39.20 50.59 9.32
N THR A 289 -38.47 49.88 10.20
CA THR A 289 -37.04 50.10 10.42
C THR A 289 -36.12 49.26 9.55
N LEU A 290 -36.65 48.21 8.89
CA LEU A 290 -35.88 47.35 8.00
C LEU A 290 -35.82 47.91 6.59
N SER A 291 -34.64 48.03 6.02
CA SER A 291 -34.39 48.48 4.66
C SER A 291 -33.33 47.62 3.98
N GLU A 292 -33.41 47.49 2.66
CA GLU A 292 -32.37 46.85 1.86
C GLU A 292 -31.01 47.56 1.97
N ASN A 293 -31.03 48.85 2.31
CA ASN A 293 -29.84 49.69 2.54
C ASN A 293 -29.38 49.69 4.00
N ASP A 294 -29.98 48.87 4.85
CA ASP A 294 -29.63 48.80 6.26
C ASP A 294 -28.25 48.16 6.47
N THR A 295 -27.70 48.34 7.69
CA THR A 295 -26.44 47.70 8.03
C THR A 295 -26.63 46.18 8.03
N PRO A 296 -25.66 45.41 7.52
CA PRO A 296 -25.73 43.93 7.57
C PRO A 296 -26.02 43.42 8.97
N THR A 297 -25.45 44.07 10.02
CA THR A 297 -25.64 43.72 11.45
C THR A 297 -27.09 43.71 11.88
N ARG A 298 -27.93 44.70 11.42
CA ARG A 298 -29.35 44.74 11.76
C ARG A 298 -30.14 43.62 11.04
N LEU A 299 -29.79 43.37 9.78
CA LEU A 299 -30.43 42.30 8.99
C LEU A 299 -30.09 40.90 9.54
N THR A 300 -28.82 40.70 9.86
CA THR A 300 -28.34 39.41 10.43
C THR A 300 -28.88 39.16 11.82
N TYR A 301 -29.11 40.22 12.64
CA TYR A 301 -29.79 40.10 13.92
C TYR A 301 -31.10 39.33 13.82
N TRP A 302 -32.00 39.74 12.91
CA TRP A 302 -33.30 39.10 12.74
C TRP A 302 -33.21 37.69 12.16
N ILE A 303 -32.20 37.41 11.37
CA ILE A 303 -31.95 36.08 10.84
C ILE A 303 -31.49 35.14 11.95
N HIS A 304 -30.48 35.53 12.74
CA HIS A 304 -29.96 34.72 13.85
C HIS A 304 -31.06 34.52 14.92
N LEU A 305 -31.77 35.55 15.28
CA LEU A 305 -32.90 35.46 16.19
C LEU A 305 -33.97 34.46 15.74
N GLY A 306 -34.34 34.49 14.45
CA GLY A 306 -35.31 33.60 13.86
C GLY A 306 -34.82 32.17 13.72
N ARG A 307 -33.49 31.95 13.70
CA ARG A 307 -32.85 30.64 13.71
C ARG A 307 -32.61 30.09 15.09
N TRP A 308 -32.99 30.83 16.15
CA TRP A 308 -32.65 30.48 17.54
C TRP A 308 -31.17 30.54 17.87
N GLU A 309 -30.37 31.21 17.04
CA GLU A 309 -28.96 31.54 17.26
C GLU A 309 -28.88 32.80 18.13
N THR A 310 -29.26 32.63 19.40
CA THR A 310 -29.52 33.77 20.32
C THR A 310 -28.25 34.51 20.74
N GLU A 311 -27.12 33.82 20.84
CA GLU A 311 -25.82 34.41 21.14
C GLU A 311 -25.37 35.36 20.01
N GLU A 312 -25.45 34.93 18.76
CA GLU A 312 -25.11 35.73 17.57
C GLU A 312 -26.07 36.92 17.40
N ALA A 313 -27.35 36.71 17.72
CA ALA A 313 -28.33 37.80 17.73
C ALA A 313 -28.01 38.85 18.79
N LEU A 314 -27.65 38.43 20.02
CA LEU A 314 -27.23 39.28 21.09
C LEU A 314 -25.98 40.09 20.74
N ASP A 315 -24.98 39.44 20.15
CA ASP A 315 -23.76 40.13 19.70
C ASP A 315 -24.08 41.22 18.67
N ASN A 316 -24.96 40.93 17.73
CA ASN A 316 -25.43 41.92 16.75
C ASN A 316 -26.16 43.10 17.43
N ALA A 317 -27.03 42.81 18.39
CA ALA A 317 -27.73 43.86 19.15
C ALA A 317 -26.80 44.74 19.97
N MET A 318 -25.73 44.15 20.56
CA MET A 318 -24.68 44.88 21.26
C MET A 318 -23.90 45.81 20.30
N GLN A 319 -23.54 45.31 19.09
CA GLN A 319 -22.86 46.11 18.08
C GLN A 319 -23.70 47.28 17.63
N LEU A 320 -25.02 47.11 17.57
CA LEU A 320 -25.99 48.18 17.25
C LEU A 320 -26.23 49.15 18.40
N SER A 321 -25.75 48.81 19.60
CA SER A 321 -26.03 49.52 20.85
C SER A 321 -27.53 49.73 21.09
N ASP A 322 -28.36 48.77 20.69
CA ASP A 322 -29.80 48.82 20.77
C ASP A 322 -30.30 47.94 21.93
N GLY A 323 -30.70 48.60 23.03
CA GLY A 323 -31.15 47.91 24.23
C GLY A 323 -32.45 47.14 24.05
N GLN A 324 -33.34 47.58 23.16
CA GLN A 324 -34.58 46.85 22.88
C GLN A 324 -34.30 45.52 22.19
N LEU A 325 -33.41 45.55 21.21
CA LEU A 325 -33.00 44.31 20.51
C LEU A 325 -32.26 43.34 21.46
N GLN A 326 -31.42 43.85 22.36
CA GLN A 326 -30.74 43.02 23.36
C GLN A 326 -31.77 42.36 24.30
N ILE A 327 -32.72 43.09 24.84
CA ILE A 327 -33.77 42.55 25.70
C ILE A 327 -34.57 41.47 24.94
N TYR A 328 -34.94 41.77 23.70
CA TYR A 328 -35.72 40.82 22.90
C TYR A 328 -34.93 39.52 22.59
N ALA A 329 -33.62 39.58 22.35
CA ALA A 329 -32.79 38.41 22.23
C ALA A 329 -32.75 37.56 23.51
N TYR A 330 -32.64 38.17 24.68
CA TYR A 330 -32.74 37.48 25.96
C TYR A 330 -34.09 36.86 26.23
N LEU A 331 -35.18 37.52 25.87
CA LEU A 331 -36.54 36.92 25.94
C LEU A 331 -36.67 35.66 25.07
N LYS A 332 -36.11 35.71 23.87
CA LYS A 332 -36.06 34.54 22.98
C LYS A 332 -35.22 33.41 23.57
N GLU A 333 -34.07 33.74 24.17
CA GLU A 333 -33.22 32.75 24.84
C GLU A 333 -33.97 32.12 26.04
N LYS A 334 -34.69 32.92 26.85
CA LYS A 334 -35.52 32.38 27.92
C LYS A 334 -36.55 31.37 27.40
N MET A 335 -37.28 31.71 26.34
CA MET A 335 -38.25 30.81 25.72
C MET A 335 -37.57 29.51 25.19
N HIS A 336 -36.36 29.61 24.68
CA HIS A 336 -35.61 28.46 24.23
C HIS A 336 -35.22 27.53 25.37
N VAL A 337 -34.69 28.10 26.48
CA VAL A 337 -34.36 27.35 27.71
C VAL A 337 -35.58 26.70 28.34
N GLU A 338 -36.73 27.39 28.39
CA GLU A 338 -37.98 26.82 28.91
C GLU A 338 -38.44 25.60 28.09
N GLY A 339 -38.28 25.65 26.76
CA GLY A 339 -38.64 24.60 25.83
C GLY A 339 -37.63 23.43 25.72
N ASP A 340 -36.40 23.62 26.19
CA ASP A 340 -35.35 22.62 26.06
C ASP A 340 -35.59 21.40 26.97
N THR A 341 -35.91 20.26 26.38
CA THR A 341 -36.15 19.01 27.10
C THR A 341 -34.88 18.30 27.56
N SER A 342 -33.71 18.75 27.14
CA SER A 342 -32.42 18.15 27.54
C SER A 342 -31.92 18.63 28.90
N LEU A 343 -32.43 19.79 29.38
CA LEU A 343 -32.04 20.39 30.64
C LEU A 343 -32.93 19.89 31.80
N SER A 344 -32.34 19.71 32.97
CA SER A 344 -33.08 19.45 34.21
C SER A 344 -33.83 20.71 34.69
N GLY A 345 -34.88 20.53 35.51
CA GLY A 345 -35.63 21.67 36.02
C GLY A 345 -34.79 22.68 36.81
N SER A 346 -33.77 22.21 37.55
CA SER A 346 -32.83 23.09 38.29
C SER A 346 -31.90 23.87 37.37
N GLU A 347 -31.38 23.23 36.33
CA GLU A 347 -30.52 23.88 35.32
C GLU A 347 -31.30 24.93 34.52
N LYS A 348 -32.56 24.63 34.15
CA LYS A 348 -33.43 25.61 33.52
C LYS A 348 -33.64 26.84 34.40
N GLN A 349 -33.98 26.62 35.67
CA GLN A 349 -34.24 27.73 36.57
C GLN A 349 -33.01 28.62 36.78
N GLU A 350 -31.83 28.01 36.96
CA GLU A 350 -30.59 28.77 37.08
C GLU A 350 -30.29 29.64 35.84
N ARG A 351 -30.48 29.11 34.64
CA ARG A 351 -30.31 29.90 33.41
C ARG A 351 -31.35 30.99 33.23
N ILE A 352 -32.61 30.68 33.56
CA ILE A 352 -33.69 31.69 33.52
C ILE A 352 -33.40 32.85 34.48
N ASP A 353 -33.00 32.55 35.72
CA ASP A 353 -32.67 33.57 36.71
C ASP A 353 -31.48 34.46 36.25
N GLU A 354 -30.49 33.86 35.54
CA GLU A 354 -29.39 34.63 34.97
C GLU A 354 -29.86 35.54 33.81
N ILE A 355 -30.69 35.03 32.90
CA ILE A 355 -31.27 35.79 31.80
C ILE A 355 -32.11 36.96 32.32
N GLU A 356 -32.99 36.71 33.30
CA GLU A 356 -33.82 37.73 33.90
C GLU A 356 -33.02 38.86 34.55
N LYS A 357 -31.92 38.49 35.23
CA LYS A 357 -30.98 39.47 35.79
C LYS A 357 -30.33 40.35 34.71
N GLN A 358 -30.00 39.78 33.53
CA GLN A 358 -29.45 40.54 32.39
C GLN A 358 -30.51 41.50 31.84
N ILE A 359 -31.75 41.05 31.70
CA ILE A 359 -32.88 41.88 31.27
C ILE A 359 -33.05 43.05 32.23
N GLU A 360 -33.12 42.82 33.54
CA GLU A 360 -33.22 43.91 34.54
C GLU A 360 -32.10 44.95 34.44
N VAL A 361 -30.86 44.51 34.18
CA VAL A 361 -29.73 45.42 33.99
C VAL A 361 -29.94 46.34 32.77
N LEU A 362 -30.38 45.75 31.67
CA LEU A 362 -30.64 46.45 30.39
C LEU A 362 -31.82 47.40 30.53
N GLU A 363 -32.92 47.02 31.20
CA GLU A 363 -34.08 47.88 31.48
C GLU A 363 -33.66 49.14 32.21
N ARG A 364 -32.82 49.00 33.25
CA ARG A 364 -32.26 50.12 34.03
C ARG A 364 -31.32 51.01 33.18
N GLN A 365 -30.46 50.37 32.38
CA GLN A 365 -29.47 51.06 31.56
C GLN A 365 -30.09 51.91 30.46
N TYR A 366 -31.10 51.36 29.80
CA TYR A 366 -31.78 52.00 28.64
C TYR A 366 -33.11 52.67 28.99
N ASN A 367 -33.54 52.61 30.26
CA ASN A 367 -34.80 53.11 30.77
C ASN A 367 -36.03 52.58 29.98
N ILE A 368 -35.97 51.26 29.69
CA ILE A 368 -37.01 50.50 29.02
C ILE A 368 -37.77 49.69 30.09
N LYS A 369 -39.07 49.52 29.95
CA LYS A 369 -39.86 48.56 30.77
C LYS A 369 -40.41 47.49 29.85
N VAL A 370 -40.21 46.25 30.26
CA VAL A 370 -40.88 45.12 29.63
C VAL A 370 -42.17 44.85 30.38
N ASP A 371 -43.29 44.96 29.73
CA ASP A 371 -44.57 44.56 30.33
C ASP A 371 -44.62 43.02 30.34
N GLU A 372 -44.74 42.42 31.55
CA GLU A 372 -44.76 40.96 31.75
C GLU A 372 -46.00 40.26 31.18
N ASP A 373 -46.96 40.96 30.61
CA ASP A 373 -48.27 40.48 30.20
C ASP A 373 -48.52 40.46 28.66
N GLU A 374 -47.47 40.59 27.79
CA GLU A 374 -47.66 40.47 26.33
C GLU A 374 -46.82 39.34 25.68
#